data_02efbbdaf492bee296a1e95d4bae57ed
#
_entry.id   02efbbdaf492bee296a1e95d4bae57ed
#
_cell.length_a   1.000
_cell.length_b   1.000
_cell.length_c   1.000
_cell.angle_alpha   90.00
_cell.angle_beta   90.00
_cell.angle_gamma   90.00
#
_symmetry.space_group_name_H-M   'P 1'
#
loop_
_entity.id
_entity.type
_entity.pdbx_description
1 polymer ?
#
loop_
_entity_poly.entity_id
_entity_poly.type
_entity_poly.pdbx_seq_one_letter_code
_entity_poly.pdbx_strand_id
1 'polypeptide(L)'
;VLLFFYALEKKMGNLSQTSAPVYEALERFRKKRVVPFDVPGHKRGRGNPELRELLGEKCVNLDVNSMKPLDNLCHPVSVIRDAEELAAEAFGAAHAFFMVGGTTSSVQSMVLASCKAGDKIILPRNVHKSVINALVLNGAIPVYINPQVDSKLGISLGMEIGEVAKAIKANPDATAVLVNNPTYYGICSDLRSIVKLAHEHNMLCLVDEAHGTHFYFGKNMPVNAMAAGADMASVSMHKSGGSLTQSSLLLT
;
A
#
# COMPACT_ATOMS: atom_id res chain seq x y z
N VAL A 1 -0.86 -22.73 -16.42
CA VAL A 1 -1.67 -21.68 -15.76
C VAL A 1 -2.74 -22.31 -14.86
N LEU A 2 -3.60 -23.23 -15.35
CA LEU A 2 -4.66 -23.89 -14.54
C LEU A 2 -4.13 -24.72 -13.36
N LEU A 3 -3.00 -25.41 -13.50
CA LEU A 3 -2.35 -26.19 -12.43
C LEU A 3 -1.80 -25.30 -11.31
N PHE A 4 -1.43 -24.05 -11.63
CA PHE A 4 -0.94 -23.08 -10.65
C PHE A 4 -2.10 -22.54 -9.77
N PHE A 5 -3.27 -22.29 -10.36
CA PHE A 5 -4.48 -21.91 -9.62
C PHE A 5 -4.99 -23.05 -8.71
N TYR A 6 -4.94 -24.29 -9.17
CA TYR A 6 -5.38 -25.45 -8.38
C TYR A 6 -4.48 -25.72 -7.16
N ALA A 7 -3.19 -25.38 -7.24
CA ALA A 7 -2.25 -25.45 -6.12
C ALA A 7 -2.44 -24.32 -5.10
N LEU A 8 -2.93 -23.16 -5.52
CA LEU A 8 -3.30 -22.04 -4.67
C LEU A 8 -4.54 -22.34 -3.81
N GLU A 9 -5.61 -22.86 -4.40
CA GLU A 9 -6.83 -23.22 -3.66
C GLU A 9 -6.60 -24.29 -2.58
N LYS A 10 -5.64 -25.19 -2.78
CA LYS A 10 -5.35 -26.28 -1.83
C LYS A 10 -4.57 -25.84 -0.59
N LYS A 11 -3.88 -24.67 -0.64
CA LYS A 11 -3.08 -24.13 0.47
C LYS A 11 -3.87 -23.22 1.41
N MET A 12 -4.91 -22.57 0.91
CA MET A 12 -5.75 -21.64 1.71
C MET A 12 -6.65 -22.35 2.75
N GLY A 13 -6.77 -23.66 2.71
CA GLY A 13 -7.69 -24.42 3.58
C GLY A 13 -7.42 -24.36 5.09
N ASN A 14 -6.32 -23.72 5.55
CA ASN A 14 -5.95 -23.65 6.95
C ASN A 14 -5.61 -22.24 7.45
N LEU A 15 -5.66 -21.20 6.60
CA LEU A 15 -5.43 -19.81 7.01
C LEU A 15 -6.74 -19.16 7.49
N SER A 16 -6.65 -18.41 8.56
CA SER A 16 -7.78 -17.69 9.17
C SER A 16 -7.36 -16.24 9.44
N GLN A 17 -8.29 -15.31 9.38
CA GLN A 17 -8.07 -13.91 9.76
C GLN A 17 -7.62 -13.73 11.22
N THR A 18 -7.70 -14.77 12.04
CA THR A 18 -7.10 -14.81 13.39
C THR A 18 -5.64 -15.26 13.40
N SER A 19 -5.09 -15.70 12.26
CA SER A 19 -3.68 -16.12 12.11
C SER A 19 -2.78 -14.90 11.90
N ALA A 20 -1.55 -14.99 12.41
CA ALA A 20 -0.51 -13.98 12.20
C ALA A 20 0.79 -14.65 11.73
N PRO A 21 0.85 -15.12 10.45
CA PRO A 21 1.88 -16.04 9.98
C PRO A 21 3.31 -15.57 10.22
N VAL A 22 3.61 -14.30 9.94
CA VAL A 22 4.94 -13.71 10.15
C VAL A 22 5.28 -13.62 11.64
N TYR A 23 4.36 -13.11 12.46
CA TYR A 23 4.57 -13.03 13.90
C TYR A 23 4.78 -14.41 14.53
N GLU A 24 3.96 -15.36 14.18
CA GLU A 24 4.06 -16.75 14.66
C GLU A 24 5.38 -17.41 14.25
N ALA A 25 5.84 -17.15 13.02
CA ALA A 25 7.13 -17.63 12.53
C ALA A 25 8.30 -17.02 13.32
N LEU A 26 8.26 -15.71 13.57
CA LEU A 26 9.26 -15.01 14.38
C LEU A 26 9.30 -15.54 15.81
N GLU A 27 8.16 -15.77 16.46
CA GLU A 27 8.09 -16.34 17.81
C GLU A 27 8.62 -17.78 17.84
N ARG A 28 8.28 -18.61 16.86
CA ARG A 28 8.85 -19.96 16.74
C ARG A 28 10.36 -19.92 16.55
N PHE A 29 10.85 -19.01 15.71
CA PHE A 29 12.28 -18.86 15.44
C PHE A 29 13.04 -18.37 16.67
N ARG A 30 12.52 -17.38 17.40
CA ARG A 30 13.09 -16.88 18.65
C ARG A 30 13.29 -17.99 19.68
N LYS A 31 12.34 -18.91 19.82
CA LYS A 31 12.37 -20.02 20.77
C LYS A 31 13.42 -21.10 20.43
N LYS A 32 13.87 -21.20 19.18
CA LYS A 32 14.82 -22.23 18.74
C LYS A 32 16.25 -22.08 19.21
N ARG A 33 16.63 -21.00 19.90
CA ARG A 33 17.99 -20.73 20.40
C ARG A 33 19.10 -20.93 19.37
N VAL A 34 18.85 -20.53 18.12
CA VAL A 34 19.83 -20.61 17.04
C VAL A 34 21.00 -19.68 17.33
N VAL A 35 22.25 -20.14 17.11
CA VAL A 35 23.44 -19.29 17.19
C VAL A 35 23.48 -18.39 15.93
N PRO A 36 23.42 -17.04 16.07
CA PRO A 36 23.32 -16.14 14.94
C PRO A 36 24.70 -15.90 14.29
N PHE A 37 24.90 -16.46 13.09
CA PHE A 37 25.99 -16.10 12.16
C PHE A 37 25.53 -15.16 11.05
N ASP A 38 24.23 -14.92 10.97
CA ASP A 38 23.53 -14.05 10.02
C ASP A 38 23.55 -12.56 10.47
N VAL A 39 23.08 -11.68 9.60
CA VAL A 39 22.76 -10.29 9.97
C VAL A 39 21.38 -10.25 10.64
N PRO A 40 21.09 -9.22 11.46
CA PRO A 40 21.88 -8.01 11.74
C PRO A 40 23.05 -8.22 12.71
N GLY A 41 24.00 -7.25 12.67
CA GLY A 41 25.28 -7.30 13.40
C GLY A 41 25.17 -7.32 14.92
N HIS A 42 24.06 -6.89 15.51
CA HIS A 42 23.82 -6.95 16.96
C HIS A 42 23.64 -8.38 17.49
N LYS A 43 23.51 -9.38 16.61
CA LYS A 43 23.49 -10.81 16.98
C LYS A 43 22.53 -11.12 18.13
N ARG A 44 21.25 -10.67 17.98
CA ARG A 44 20.21 -10.75 19.03
C ARG A 44 20.64 -10.09 20.34
N GLY A 45 21.30 -8.95 20.22
CA GLY A 45 21.78 -8.15 21.34
C GLY A 45 23.11 -8.58 21.95
N ARG A 46 23.71 -9.71 21.52
CA ARG A 46 25.04 -10.14 22.04
C ARG A 46 26.16 -9.25 21.53
N GLY A 47 26.06 -8.74 20.31
CA GLY A 47 27.03 -7.83 19.71
C GLY A 47 26.83 -6.37 20.09
N ASN A 48 25.74 -6.02 20.76
CA ASN A 48 25.44 -4.68 21.25
C ASN A 48 24.57 -4.74 22.51
N PRO A 49 25.18 -4.90 23.70
CA PRO A 49 24.46 -4.96 24.97
C PRO A 49 23.62 -3.72 25.29
N GLU A 50 24.11 -2.53 24.93
CA GLU A 50 23.41 -1.27 25.17
C GLU A 50 22.11 -1.18 24.36
N LEU A 51 22.13 -1.64 23.10
CA LEU A 51 20.91 -1.74 22.28
C LEU A 51 19.91 -2.74 22.88
N ARG A 52 20.41 -3.86 23.41
CA ARG A 52 19.57 -4.85 24.08
C ARG A 52 18.91 -4.30 25.34
N GLU A 53 19.64 -3.50 26.14
CA GLU A 53 19.11 -2.82 27.31
C GLU A 53 18.02 -1.81 26.91
N LEU A 54 18.28 -0.99 25.87
CA LEU A 54 17.36 0.04 25.38
C LEU A 54 16.05 -0.56 24.83
N LEU A 55 16.13 -1.57 23.97
CA LEU A 55 14.96 -2.12 23.26
C LEU A 55 14.32 -3.31 23.95
N GLY A 56 15.02 -3.91 24.91
CA GLY A 56 14.61 -5.16 25.57
C GLY A 56 14.96 -6.41 24.74
N GLU A 57 15.18 -7.49 25.45
CA GLU A 57 15.62 -8.77 24.87
C GLU A 57 14.65 -9.33 23.83
N LYS A 58 13.33 -9.19 24.05
CA LYS A 58 12.32 -9.70 23.12
C LYS A 58 12.40 -8.99 21.78
N CYS A 59 12.53 -7.67 21.77
CA CYS A 59 12.58 -6.87 20.56
C CYS A 59 13.82 -7.23 19.71
N VAL A 60 15.02 -7.22 20.29
CA VAL A 60 16.25 -7.54 19.55
C VAL A 60 16.33 -9.00 19.08
N ASN A 61 15.61 -9.91 19.75
CA ASN A 61 15.51 -11.30 19.30
C ASN A 61 14.55 -11.51 18.14
N LEU A 62 13.65 -10.56 17.86
CA LEU A 62 12.72 -10.56 16.73
C LEU A 62 13.30 -9.84 15.52
N ASP A 63 14.34 -9.03 15.70
CA ASP A 63 15.03 -8.35 14.60
C ASP A 63 16.00 -9.31 13.93
N VAL A 64 15.58 -9.84 12.79
CA VAL A 64 16.27 -10.89 12.03
C VAL A 64 16.10 -10.62 10.52
N ASN A 65 16.99 -11.20 9.71
CA ASN A 65 16.94 -11.05 8.27
C ASN A 65 16.11 -12.17 7.59
N SER A 66 15.94 -12.05 6.29
CA SER A 66 15.34 -13.09 5.43
C SER A 66 16.11 -14.40 5.57
N MET A 67 15.39 -15.47 5.82
CA MET A 67 15.93 -16.83 5.86
C MET A 67 14.80 -17.84 5.64
N LYS A 68 15.15 -19.06 5.28
CA LYS A 68 14.17 -20.11 4.91
C LYS A 68 12.96 -20.25 5.86
N PRO A 69 13.07 -20.18 7.21
CA PRO A 69 11.92 -20.27 8.10
C PRO A 69 11.07 -18.99 8.18
N LEU A 70 11.59 -17.84 7.70
CA LEU A 70 10.99 -16.51 7.84
C LEU A 70 10.60 -15.88 6.49
N ASP A 71 10.86 -16.64 5.39
CA ASP A 71 10.58 -16.17 4.03
C ASP A 71 11.50 -15.02 3.54
N ASN A 72 11.20 -14.49 2.37
CA ASN A 72 11.92 -13.37 1.76
C ASN A 72 10.93 -12.40 1.14
N LEU A 73 10.93 -11.16 1.63
CA LEU A 73 9.99 -10.13 1.16
C LEU A 73 10.11 -9.82 -0.35
N CYS A 74 11.31 -9.96 -0.94
CA CYS A 74 11.49 -9.73 -2.37
C CYS A 74 10.91 -10.86 -3.25
N HIS A 75 10.65 -12.03 -2.66
CA HIS A 75 10.07 -13.18 -3.33
C HIS A 75 9.33 -14.06 -2.32
N PRO A 76 8.16 -13.62 -1.85
CA PRO A 76 7.41 -14.36 -0.83
C PRO A 76 6.90 -15.71 -1.36
N VAL A 77 7.14 -16.78 -0.61
CA VAL A 77 6.71 -18.15 -0.96
C VAL A 77 6.11 -18.93 0.20
N SER A 78 6.15 -18.35 1.42
CA SER A 78 5.66 -19.00 2.65
C SER A 78 4.98 -18.00 3.58
N VAL A 79 5.50 -17.74 4.78
CA VAL A 79 4.82 -16.97 5.82
C VAL A 79 4.55 -15.50 5.48
N ILE A 80 5.39 -14.87 4.66
CA ILE A 80 5.10 -13.51 4.17
C ILE A 80 4.00 -13.57 3.14
N ARG A 81 4.06 -14.51 2.19
CA ARG A 81 3.00 -14.74 1.21
C ARG A 81 1.68 -15.05 1.89
N ASP A 82 1.66 -15.95 2.88
CA ASP A 82 0.46 -16.29 3.63
C ASP A 82 -0.14 -15.05 4.30
N ALA A 83 0.70 -14.15 4.84
CA ALA A 83 0.26 -12.90 5.43
C ALA A 83 -0.25 -11.88 4.39
N GLU A 84 0.34 -11.81 3.20
CA GLU A 84 -0.12 -10.98 2.08
C GLU A 84 -1.47 -11.48 1.53
N GLU A 85 -1.69 -12.80 1.44
CA GLU A 85 -2.97 -13.41 1.06
C GLU A 85 -4.08 -13.06 2.08
N LEU A 86 -3.79 -13.16 3.39
CA LEU A 86 -4.73 -12.73 4.44
C LEU A 86 -5.01 -11.22 4.39
N ALA A 87 -4.01 -10.41 4.12
CA ALA A 87 -4.20 -8.98 3.95
C ALA A 87 -5.07 -8.67 2.72
N ALA A 88 -4.83 -9.32 1.58
CA ALA A 88 -5.66 -9.17 0.38
C ALA A 88 -7.13 -9.49 0.67
N GLU A 89 -7.42 -10.62 1.34
CA GLU A 89 -8.76 -10.99 1.76
C GLU A 89 -9.39 -9.93 2.67
N ALA A 90 -8.66 -9.47 3.71
CA ALA A 90 -9.16 -8.49 4.68
C ALA A 90 -9.49 -7.13 4.03
N PHE A 91 -8.74 -6.73 3.01
CA PHE A 91 -8.91 -5.48 2.30
C PHE A 91 -9.78 -5.61 1.04
N GLY A 92 -10.27 -6.81 0.70
CA GLY A 92 -11.07 -7.05 -0.50
C GLY A 92 -10.33 -6.78 -1.80
N ALA A 93 -9.01 -7.00 -1.81
CA ALA A 93 -8.11 -6.86 -2.95
C ALA A 93 -7.82 -8.22 -3.59
N ALA A 94 -7.43 -8.25 -4.86
CA ALA A 94 -6.93 -9.47 -5.51
C ALA A 94 -5.55 -9.86 -4.97
N HIS A 95 -4.70 -8.84 -4.73
CA HIS A 95 -3.38 -9.02 -4.14
C HIS A 95 -3.06 -7.88 -3.15
N ALA A 96 -2.27 -8.19 -2.13
CA ALA A 96 -1.67 -7.22 -1.23
C ALA A 96 -0.16 -7.46 -1.14
N PHE A 97 0.62 -6.38 -1.12
CA PHE A 97 2.08 -6.44 -1.02
C PHE A 97 2.55 -5.62 0.18
N PHE A 98 3.39 -6.20 1.03
CA PHE A 98 4.00 -5.47 2.15
C PHE A 98 5.07 -4.50 1.65
N MET A 99 4.89 -3.24 1.97
CA MET A 99 5.75 -2.15 1.53
C MET A 99 6.54 -1.56 2.71
N VAL A 100 7.77 -2.01 2.91
CA VAL A 100 8.63 -1.56 4.04
C VAL A 100 9.15 -0.13 3.89
N GLY A 101 9.12 0.44 2.71
CA GLY A 101 9.42 1.86 2.46
C GLY A 101 8.25 2.81 2.71
N GLY A 102 7.17 2.31 3.32
CA GLY A 102 5.95 3.07 3.58
C GLY A 102 5.12 3.34 2.33
N THR A 103 4.07 4.14 2.50
CA THR A 103 3.20 4.55 1.41
C THR A 103 3.95 5.32 0.31
N THR A 104 5.08 5.95 0.63
CA THR A 104 5.95 6.58 -0.37
C THR A 104 6.39 5.58 -1.44
N SER A 105 6.94 4.41 -1.05
CA SER A 105 7.33 3.39 -2.01
C SER A 105 6.13 2.73 -2.69
N SER A 106 5.03 2.54 -1.97
CA SER A 106 3.79 2.01 -2.55
C SER A 106 3.24 2.92 -3.67
N VAL A 107 3.11 4.22 -3.41
CA VAL A 107 2.67 5.21 -4.41
C VAL A 107 3.63 5.28 -5.60
N GLN A 108 4.94 5.28 -5.34
CA GLN A 108 5.94 5.25 -6.43
C GLN A 108 5.79 3.98 -7.28
N SER A 109 5.60 2.82 -6.66
CA SER A 109 5.37 1.56 -7.37
C SER A 109 4.12 1.59 -8.24
N MET A 110 3.01 2.16 -7.73
CA MET A 110 1.79 2.33 -8.54
C MET A 110 2.04 3.15 -9.81
N VAL A 111 2.69 4.31 -9.67
CA VAL A 111 2.97 5.19 -10.82
C VAL A 111 3.94 4.53 -11.80
N LEU A 112 5.02 3.91 -11.29
CA LEU A 112 6.02 3.23 -12.13
C LEU A 112 5.44 2.02 -12.87
N ALA A 113 4.48 1.31 -12.27
CA ALA A 113 3.80 0.17 -12.90
C ALA A 113 2.76 0.59 -13.95
N SER A 114 2.16 1.77 -13.79
CA SER A 114 1.04 2.23 -14.60
C SER A 114 1.45 3.12 -15.78
N CYS A 115 2.57 3.84 -15.67
CA CYS A 115 2.99 4.82 -16.65
C CYS A 115 4.41 4.55 -17.14
N LYS A 116 4.69 4.90 -18.37
CA LYS A 116 6.03 4.97 -18.98
C LYS A 116 6.46 6.43 -19.14
N ALA A 117 7.72 6.64 -19.47
CA ALA A 117 8.22 7.98 -19.80
C ALA A 117 7.43 8.56 -20.99
N GLY A 118 6.91 9.77 -20.81
CA GLY A 118 6.05 10.46 -21.77
C GLY A 118 4.56 10.18 -21.66
N ASP A 119 4.12 9.15 -20.93
CA ASP A 119 2.71 8.90 -20.69
C ASP A 119 2.11 10.01 -19.81
N LYS A 120 0.86 10.37 -20.08
CA LYS A 120 0.15 11.35 -19.26
C LYS A 120 -0.58 10.68 -18.10
N ILE A 121 -0.54 11.32 -16.94
CA ILE A 121 -1.29 10.92 -15.74
C ILE A 121 -2.07 12.12 -15.20
N ILE A 122 -3.38 11.95 -15.02
CA ILE A 122 -4.28 12.97 -14.46
C ILE A 122 -4.24 12.86 -12.93
N LEU A 123 -3.99 13.97 -12.23
CA LEU A 123 -3.85 13.97 -10.78
C LEU A 123 -4.19 15.33 -10.15
N PRO A 124 -4.61 15.38 -8.88
CA PRO A 124 -4.85 16.65 -8.21
C PRO A 124 -3.53 17.32 -7.84
N ARG A 125 -3.54 18.66 -7.76
CA ARG A 125 -2.35 19.42 -7.44
C ARG A 125 -1.89 19.27 -5.98
N ASN A 126 -2.75 18.84 -5.09
CA ASN A 126 -2.47 18.60 -3.66
C ASN A 126 -2.04 17.17 -3.33
N VAL A 127 -1.40 16.47 -4.27
CA VAL A 127 -0.82 15.14 -4.04
C VAL A 127 0.34 15.19 -3.04
N HIS A 128 0.58 14.06 -2.40
CA HIS A 128 1.78 13.89 -1.59
C HIS A 128 3.04 13.94 -2.47
N LYS A 129 4.14 14.45 -1.94
CA LYS A 129 5.40 14.62 -2.67
C LYS A 129 5.97 13.30 -3.24
N SER A 130 5.57 12.14 -2.71
CA SER A 130 5.92 10.83 -3.27
C SER A 130 5.44 10.65 -4.71
N VAL A 131 4.27 11.19 -5.05
CA VAL A 131 3.73 11.19 -6.41
C VAL A 131 4.64 12.02 -7.33
N ILE A 132 5.01 13.22 -6.90
CA ILE A 132 5.92 14.10 -7.67
C ILE A 132 7.27 13.42 -7.90
N ASN A 133 7.81 12.79 -6.85
CA ASN A 133 9.05 12.03 -6.97
C ASN A 133 8.92 10.84 -7.95
N ALA A 134 7.77 10.17 -7.96
CA ALA A 134 7.51 9.10 -8.92
C ALA A 134 7.48 9.62 -10.36
N LEU A 135 6.86 10.78 -10.60
CA LEU A 135 6.85 11.41 -11.94
C LEU A 135 8.27 11.77 -12.41
N VAL A 136 9.11 12.28 -11.50
CA VAL A 136 10.53 12.57 -11.81
C VAL A 136 11.29 11.30 -12.17
N LEU A 137 11.08 10.21 -11.41
CA LEU A 137 11.76 8.92 -11.66
C LEU A 137 11.30 8.25 -12.97
N ASN A 138 10.01 8.37 -13.27
CA ASN A 138 9.37 7.69 -14.40
C ASN A 138 9.45 8.50 -15.70
N GLY A 139 9.43 9.83 -15.60
CA GLY A 139 9.30 10.72 -16.76
C GLY A 139 7.85 10.86 -17.29
N ALA A 140 6.84 10.45 -16.51
CA ALA A 140 5.45 10.66 -16.86
C ALA A 140 5.05 12.14 -16.78
N ILE A 141 4.13 12.56 -17.62
CA ILE A 141 3.70 13.95 -17.78
C ILE A 141 2.43 14.19 -16.92
N PRO A 142 2.49 15.05 -15.89
CA PRO A 142 1.32 15.33 -15.08
C PRO A 142 0.31 16.22 -15.79
N VAL A 143 -0.95 15.83 -15.73
CA VAL A 143 -2.11 16.67 -16.08
C VAL A 143 -2.80 17.04 -14.77
N TYR A 144 -2.58 18.26 -14.31
CA TYR A 144 -3.05 18.70 -13.00
C TYR A 144 -4.50 19.14 -13.01
N ILE A 145 -5.27 18.64 -12.04
CA ILE A 145 -6.58 19.18 -11.65
C ILE A 145 -6.37 20.03 -10.40
N ASN A 146 -6.89 21.25 -10.41
CA ASN A 146 -6.92 22.09 -9.22
C ASN A 146 -8.07 21.65 -8.32
N PRO A 147 -7.80 21.22 -7.07
CA PRO A 147 -8.86 20.93 -6.11
C PRO A 147 -9.57 22.22 -5.74
N GLN A 148 -10.84 22.12 -5.37
CA GLN A 148 -11.52 23.22 -4.71
C GLN A 148 -10.86 23.54 -3.37
N VAL A 149 -11.01 24.77 -2.92
CA VAL A 149 -10.50 25.24 -1.63
C VAL A 149 -11.67 25.77 -0.80
N ASP A 150 -11.80 25.31 0.42
CA ASP A 150 -12.73 25.91 1.37
C ASP A 150 -12.20 27.31 1.76
N SER A 151 -12.98 28.33 1.42
CA SER A 151 -12.55 29.73 1.61
C SER A 151 -12.44 30.15 3.08
N LYS A 152 -13.13 29.45 4.00
CA LYS A 152 -13.12 29.76 5.44
C LYS A 152 -11.94 29.08 6.15
N LEU A 153 -11.68 27.84 5.78
CA LEU A 153 -10.66 27.02 6.42
C LEU A 153 -9.30 27.08 5.68
N GLY A 154 -9.29 27.52 4.42
CA GLY A 154 -8.09 27.55 3.58
C GLY A 154 -7.55 26.17 3.23
N ILE A 155 -8.38 25.13 3.27
CA ILE A 155 -7.99 23.73 3.01
C ILE A 155 -8.42 23.28 1.62
N SER A 156 -7.61 22.39 1.03
CA SER A 156 -7.96 21.74 -0.23
C SER A 156 -9.04 20.68 0.00
N LEU A 157 -10.04 20.68 -0.87
CA LEU A 157 -11.08 19.67 -0.93
C LEU A 157 -10.67 18.50 -1.84
N GLY A 158 -11.57 17.54 -2.04
CA GLY A 158 -11.37 16.42 -2.96
C GLY A 158 -11.41 16.86 -4.44
N MET A 159 -11.20 15.89 -5.32
CA MET A 159 -11.37 16.08 -6.77
C MET A 159 -12.85 16.14 -7.12
N GLU A 160 -13.25 17.14 -7.87
CA GLU A 160 -14.61 17.27 -8.39
C GLU A 160 -14.75 16.47 -9.69
N ILE A 161 -15.80 15.66 -9.80
CA ILE A 161 -16.03 14.78 -10.95
C ILE A 161 -16.10 15.54 -12.28
N GLY A 162 -16.67 16.74 -12.28
CA GLY A 162 -16.74 17.60 -13.46
C GLY A 162 -15.36 18.05 -13.97
N GLU A 163 -14.42 18.32 -13.07
CA GLU A 163 -13.05 18.67 -13.43
C GLU A 163 -12.26 17.45 -13.91
N VAL A 164 -12.50 16.27 -13.32
CA VAL A 164 -11.94 15.00 -13.81
C VAL A 164 -12.41 14.73 -15.24
N ALA A 165 -13.71 14.87 -15.51
CA ALA A 165 -14.29 14.69 -16.84
C ALA A 165 -13.68 15.64 -17.89
N LYS A 166 -13.50 16.92 -17.54
CA LYS A 166 -12.83 17.90 -18.41
C LYS A 166 -11.39 17.51 -18.72
N ALA A 167 -10.64 17.08 -17.69
CA ALA A 167 -9.23 16.68 -17.84
C ALA A 167 -9.09 15.45 -18.75
N ILE A 168 -9.94 14.43 -18.54
CA ILE A 168 -9.98 13.21 -19.38
C ILE A 168 -10.32 13.58 -20.83
N LYS A 169 -11.37 14.38 -21.06
CA LYS A 169 -11.77 14.82 -22.40
C LYS A 169 -10.66 15.59 -23.12
N ALA A 170 -9.91 16.41 -22.40
CA ALA A 170 -8.79 17.18 -22.94
C ALA A 170 -7.51 16.34 -23.16
N ASN A 171 -7.40 15.18 -22.52
CA ASN A 171 -6.25 14.28 -22.58
C ASN A 171 -6.71 12.82 -22.73
N PRO A 172 -7.34 12.45 -23.86
CA PRO A 172 -7.86 11.10 -24.08
C PRO A 172 -6.74 10.04 -24.19
N ASP A 173 -5.50 10.48 -24.32
CA ASP A 173 -4.29 9.68 -24.36
C ASP A 173 -3.64 9.46 -22.98
N ALA A 174 -4.26 9.94 -21.90
CA ALA A 174 -3.77 9.68 -20.55
C ALA A 174 -3.93 8.19 -20.18
N THR A 175 -2.96 7.65 -19.45
CA THR A 175 -2.94 6.23 -19.06
C THR A 175 -3.61 5.97 -17.73
N ALA A 176 -3.59 6.95 -16.83
CA ALA A 176 -4.14 6.79 -15.49
C ALA A 176 -4.72 8.09 -14.91
N VAL A 177 -5.62 7.91 -13.96
CA VAL A 177 -6.10 8.93 -13.04
C VAL A 177 -5.62 8.56 -11.64
N LEU A 178 -4.89 9.44 -10.96
CA LEU A 178 -4.49 9.27 -9.58
C LEU A 178 -5.36 10.14 -8.67
N VAL A 179 -5.93 9.54 -7.64
CA VAL A 179 -6.80 10.20 -6.66
C VAL A 179 -6.16 10.16 -5.29
N ASN A 180 -6.09 11.28 -4.58
CA ASN A 180 -5.75 11.32 -3.16
C ASN A 180 -7.04 11.26 -2.33
N ASN A 181 -7.36 10.11 -1.74
CA ASN A 181 -8.63 9.86 -1.07
C ASN A 181 -8.48 8.97 0.19
N PRO A 182 -8.71 9.51 1.40
CA PRO A 182 -9.05 10.91 1.68
C PRO A 182 -7.87 11.86 1.50
N THR A 183 -8.14 13.16 1.41
CA THR A 183 -7.11 14.19 1.50
C THR A 183 -6.50 14.22 2.90
N TYR A 184 -5.40 14.98 3.09
CA TYR A 184 -4.77 15.18 4.40
C TYR A 184 -5.76 15.70 5.47
N TYR A 185 -6.79 16.42 5.04
CA TYR A 185 -7.82 16.99 5.91
C TYR A 185 -9.06 16.09 6.10
N GLY A 186 -9.02 14.86 5.61
CA GLY A 186 -10.11 13.89 5.76
C GLY A 186 -11.26 14.06 4.75
N ILE A 187 -11.07 14.88 3.72
CA ILE A 187 -12.09 15.09 2.67
C ILE A 187 -12.00 13.98 1.63
N CYS A 188 -13.13 13.34 1.34
CA CYS A 188 -13.25 12.31 0.31
C CYS A 188 -13.86 12.86 -0.98
N SER A 189 -13.38 12.37 -2.12
CA SER A 189 -13.96 12.57 -3.43
C SER A 189 -15.09 11.56 -3.68
N ASP A 190 -15.93 11.79 -4.70
CA ASP A 190 -16.82 10.76 -5.22
C ASP A 190 -16.00 9.70 -5.99
N LEU A 191 -15.36 8.83 -5.23
CA LEU A 191 -14.39 7.88 -5.76
C LEU A 191 -15.02 6.89 -6.75
N ARG A 192 -16.27 6.42 -6.50
CA ARG A 192 -16.95 5.50 -7.41
C ARG A 192 -17.17 6.10 -8.79
N SER A 193 -17.61 7.34 -8.84
CA SER A 193 -17.83 8.05 -10.10
C SER A 193 -16.52 8.31 -10.84
N ILE A 194 -15.44 8.64 -10.11
CA ILE A 194 -14.12 8.85 -10.72
C ILE A 194 -13.57 7.56 -11.30
N VAL A 195 -13.62 6.44 -10.56
CA VAL A 195 -13.19 5.11 -11.02
C VAL A 195 -13.96 4.73 -12.29
N LYS A 196 -15.28 4.80 -12.24
CA LYS A 196 -16.14 4.48 -13.38
C LYS A 196 -15.77 5.31 -14.61
N LEU A 197 -15.60 6.61 -14.44
CA LEU A 197 -15.25 7.52 -15.53
C LEU A 197 -13.86 7.22 -16.11
N ALA A 198 -12.87 6.91 -15.29
CA ALA A 198 -11.55 6.51 -15.75
C ALA A 198 -11.61 5.23 -16.59
N HIS A 199 -12.32 4.21 -16.12
CA HIS A 199 -12.49 2.93 -16.83
C HIS A 199 -13.26 3.07 -18.14
N GLU A 200 -14.29 3.92 -18.20
CA GLU A 200 -15.02 4.23 -19.45
C GLU A 200 -14.12 4.82 -20.54
N HIS A 201 -12.95 5.38 -20.15
CA HIS A 201 -11.95 5.93 -21.06
C HIS A 201 -10.67 5.07 -21.14
N ASN A 202 -10.71 3.82 -20.70
CA ASN A 202 -9.57 2.87 -20.67
C ASN A 202 -8.36 3.40 -19.88
N MET A 203 -8.57 4.20 -18.85
CA MET A 203 -7.56 4.70 -17.94
C MET A 203 -7.58 3.89 -16.64
N LEU A 204 -6.41 3.61 -16.06
CA LEU A 204 -6.31 3.04 -14.73
C LEU A 204 -6.68 4.08 -13.66
N CYS A 205 -7.29 3.64 -12.57
CA CYS A 205 -7.54 4.47 -11.40
C CYS A 205 -6.64 4.05 -10.24
N LEU A 206 -5.72 4.94 -9.86
CA LEU A 206 -4.76 4.76 -8.77
C LEU A 206 -5.20 5.60 -7.57
N VAL A 207 -5.20 5.02 -6.37
CA VAL A 207 -5.67 5.74 -5.17
C VAL A 207 -4.57 5.80 -4.12
N ASP A 208 -4.13 7.01 -3.80
CA ASP A 208 -3.37 7.26 -2.57
C ASP A 208 -4.36 7.33 -1.41
N GLU A 209 -4.53 6.21 -0.72
CA GLU A 209 -5.44 6.02 0.41
C GLU A 209 -4.67 5.94 1.74
N ALA A 210 -3.53 6.64 1.81
CA ALA A 210 -2.65 6.61 2.97
C ALA A 210 -3.35 6.97 4.30
N HIS A 211 -4.40 7.77 4.26
CA HIS A 211 -5.19 8.17 5.42
C HIS A 211 -6.52 7.40 5.55
N GLY A 212 -6.79 6.42 4.67
CA GLY A 212 -8.06 5.72 4.55
C GLY A 212 -8.07 4.26 5.03
N THR A 213 -7.00 3.74 5.65
CA THR A 213 -6.91 2.33 6.09
C THR A 213 -8.15 1.89 6.90
N HIS A 214 -8.71 2.74 7.72
CA HIS A 214 -9.89 2.45 8.55
C HIS A 214 -11.21 2.37 7.76
N PHE A 215 -11.25 2.80 6.50
CA PHE A 215 -12.45 2.70 5.65
C PHE A 215 -12.82 1.24 5.35
N TYR A 216 -11.86 0.35 5.39
CA TYR A 216 -12.06 -1.07 5.13
C TYR A 216 -12.78 -1.81 6.28
N PHE A 217 -12.69 -1.28 7.50
CA PHE A 217 -13.14 -1.99 8.71
C PHE A 217 -14.22 -1.24 9.50
N GLY A 218 -14.45 0.02 9.20
CA GLY A 218 -15.40 0.85 9.91
C GLY A 218 -16.83 0.74 9.36
N LYS A 219 -17.83 0.75 10.25
CA LYS A 219 -19.23 0.94 9.83
C LYS A 219 -19.47 2.41 9.47
N ASN A 220 -20.25 2.66 8.43
CA ASN A 220 -20.61 4.01 7.97
C ASN A 220 -19.40 4.88 7.57
N MET A 221 -18.33 4.24 7.10
CA MET A 221 -17.17 4.93 6.54
C MET A 221 -17.38 5.26 5.06
N PRO A 222 -16.65 6.24 4.51
CA PRO A 222 -16.59 6.44 3.07
C PRO A 222 -16.18 5.16 2.34
N VAL A 223 -16.54 5.06 1.07
CA VAL A 223 -16.14 3.92 0.25
C VAL A 223 -14.61 3.87 0.14
N ASN A 224 -14.02 2.71 0.41
CA ASN A 224 -12.60 2.46 0.20
C ASN A 224 -12.28 2.20 -1.28
N ALA A 225 -10.99 2.27 -1.64
CA ALA A 225 -10.55 2.18 -3.02
C ALA A 225 -10.91 0.84 -3.67
N MET A 226 -10.70 -0.29 -3.00
CA MET A 226 -11.02 -1.61 -3.57
C MET A 226 -12.52 -1.78 -3.78
N ALA A 227 -13.36 -1.38 -2.81
CA ALA A 227 -14.82 -1.42 -2.95
C ALA A 227 -15.36 -0.40 -3.99
N ALA A 228 -14.60 0.62 -4.32
CA ALA A 228 -14.91 1.54 -5.42
C ALA A 228 -14.52 0.96 -6.79
N GLY A 229 -13.70 -0.09 -6.84
CA GLY A 229 -13.22 -0.74 -8.05
C GLY A 229 -11.94 -0.11 -8.61
N ALA A 230 -11.14 0.57 -7.79
CA ALA A 230 -9.84 1.09 -8.21
C ALA A 230 -8.87 -0.04 -8.57
N ASP A 231 -7.98 0.21 -9.53
CA ASP A 231 -7.00 -0.78 -10.00
C ASP A 231 -5.87 -1.00 -8.99
N MET A 232 -5.44 0.07 -8.32
CA MET A 232 -4.44 0.00 -7.26
C MET A 232 -4.73 1.01 -6.15
N ALA A 233 -4.42 0.62 -4.92
CA ALA A 233 -4.49 1.52 -3.77
C ALA A 233 -3.27 1.38 -2.87
N SER A 234 -2.85 2.49 -2.29
CA SER A 234 -1.76 2.53 -1.33
C SER A 234 -2.31 2.91 0.05
N VAL A 235 -2.24 2.00 1.02
CA VAL A 235 -2.75 2.23 2.38
C VAL A 235 -1.61 2.25 3.39
N SER A 236 -1.69 3.18 4.36
CA SER A 236 -0.65 3.36 5.37
C SER A 236 -1.06 2.71 6.68
N MET A 237 -0.43 1.59 7.01
CA MET A 237 -0.73 0.85 8.23
C MET A 237 -0.24 1.59 9.50
N HIS A 238 0.81 2.41 9.39
CA HIS A 238 1.34 3.17 10.53
C HIS A 238 0.54 4.44 10.87
N LYS A 239 -0.44 4.81 10.04
CA LYS A 239 -1.34 5.92 10.35
C LYS A 239 -2.58 5.40 11.10
N SER A 240 -3.66 5.12 10.39
CA SER A 240 -4.89 4.61 11.01
C SER A 240 -4.95 3.10 11.22
N GLY A 241 -3.96 2.34 10.76
CA GLY A 241 -3.86 0.89 10.98
C GLY A 241 -3.17 0.47 12.29
N GLY A 242 -2.55 1.42 13.03
CA GLY A 242 -1.99 1.16 14.36
C GLY A 242 -0.67 0.38 14.38
N SER A 243 0.04 0.26 13.26
CA SER A 243 1.34 -0.43 13.17
C SER A 243 2.53 0.49 13.47
N LEU A 244 3.73 -0.08 13.55
CA LEU A 244 4.97 0.67 13.65
C LEU A 244 5.23 1.47 12.37
N THR A 245 6.08 2.51 12.49
CA THR A 245 6.41 3.44 11.41
C THR A 245 6.86 2.73 10.13
N GLN A 246 6.56 3.34 8.98
CA GLN A 246 6.81 2.89 7.60
C GLN A 246 6.09 1.62 7.15
N SER A 247 5.14 1.10 7.92
CA SER A 247 4.31 -0.01 7.47
C SER A 247 3.23 0.46 6.49
N SER A 248 3.16 -0.18 5.35
CA SER A 248 2.21 0.13 4.28
C SER A 248 1.86 -1.13 3.47
N LEU A 249 0.73 -1.09 2.79
CA LEU A 249 0.33 -2.08 1.79
C LEU A 249 0.13 -1.39 0.44
N LEU A 250 0.51 -2.09 -0.62
CA LEU A 250 0.02 -1.86 -1.96
C LEU A 250 -1.05 -2.92 -2.24
N LEU A 251 -2.23 -2.48 -2.63
CA LEU A 251 -3.39 -3.31 -2.97
C LEU A 251 -3.66 -3.25 -4.48
N THR A 252 -4.01 -4.39 -5.08
CA THR A 252 -4.39 -4.48 -6.50
C THR A 252 -5.64 -5.32 -6.69
#